data_6265e13f03bb432d68e0546980761d44
#
_entry.id   6265e13f03bb432d68e0546980761d44
#
_cell.length_a   1.000
_cell.length_b   1.000
_cell.length_c   1.000
_cell.angle_alpha   90.00
_cell.angle_beta   90.00
_cell.angle_gamma   90.00
#
_symmetry.space_group_name_H-M   'P 1'
#
loop_
_entity.id
_entity.type
_entity.pdbx_description
1 polymer ?
#
loop_
_entity_poly.entity_id
_entity_poly.type
_entity_poly.pdbx_seq_one_letter_code
_entity_poly.pdbx_strand_id
1 'polypeptide(L)'
;MRFLIIFLMPLLLDTVSAQTPIRGFADDAVAAQRALEARYDSALSAEDMDGWMRQLTARPHHAGSAANREHAEFLSELMESWGYDVTIEEFDILLPTPRTRELELTAPGSFIATLTELPVDGDPSTLQYADLLAPYNAFSIDGEVEGELVFVNYGVPADYDMLERYGIDVEGKIAIVKYGQSWRGIKPKLAAENGAIGTIIYSDPADDGYAVGDVYPDGAFKNDSAVQRGSVMDMPLYPGDVLTPGVGATGNVARLEIENTPTLTRIPVLPISYRDALPLLSAIGGTVVPEEWRGALPITYHLGPGPARVRLKLEFNWDRITIYDVIARLEGSEYPDEWVIRGNHYDAWNHGAADPISGLVAMLAEAKSVAALADAGQRLARTVVYAAWDSEEQGLIGSTEWVEQHAADLDR
;
A
#
# COMPACT_ATOMS: atom_id res chain seq x y z
N MET A 1 -90.13 -26.83 6.21
CA MET A 1 -88.71 -26.91 5.77
C MET A 1 -88.07 -25.59 6.08
N ARG A 2 -87.20 -25.54 7.14
CA ARG A 2 -86.43 -24.34 7.51
C ARG A 2 -85.07 -24.55 6.98
N PHE A 3 -84.60 -23.68 6.06
CA PHE A 3 -83.21 -23.61 5.58
C PHE A 3 -82.40 -22.81 6.55
N LEU A 4 -81.35 -23.44 7.09
CA LEU A 4 -80.30 -22.79 7.91
C LEU A 4 -79.17 -22.31 6.98
N ILE A 5 -79.04 -21.02 6.82
CA ILE A 5 -77.92 -20.44 6.06
C ILE A 5 -76.75 -20.24 7.04
N ILE A 6 -75.67 -21.04 6.90
CA ILE A 6 -74.46 -20.89 7.63
C ILE A 6 -73.58 -19.89 6.86
N PHE A 7 -73.33 -18.70 7.47
CA PHE A 7 -72.38 -17.74 6.97
C PHE A 7 -70.99 -18.20 7.38
N LEU A 8 -70.17 -18.66 6.43
CA LEU A 8 -68.75 -18.87 6.62
C LEU A 8 -68.02 -17.50 6.50
N MET A 9 -67.56 -17.00 7.61
CA MET A 9 -66.66 -15.82 7.65
C MET A 9 -65.24 -16.31 7.35
N PRO A 10 -64.54 -15.82 6.29
CA PRO A 10 -63.13 -16.18 6.06
C PRO A 10 -62.27 -15.55 7.15
N LEU A 11 -61.57 -16.38 7.95
CA LEU A 11 -60.49 -15.96 8.79
C LEU A 11 -59.33 -15.59 7.83
N LEU A 12 -59.06 -14.28 7.70
CA LEU A 12 -57.81 -13.78 7.14
C LEU A 12 -56.72 -14.09 8.19
N LEU A 13 -56.01 -15.19 7.97
CA LEU A 13 -54.72 -15.43 8.65
C LEU A 13 -53.71 -14.49 8.00
N ASP A 14 -53.44 -13.37 8.69
CA ASP A 14 -52.22 -12.59 8.41
C ASP A 14 -51.01 -13.51 8.64
N THR A 15 -50.45 -13.99 7.55
CA THR A 15 -49.15 -14.65 7.60
C THR A 15 -48.13 -13.60 7.92
N VAL A 16 -47.80 -13.40 9.19
CA VAL A 16 -46.61 -12.68 9.61
C VAL A 16 -45.45 -13.46 9.02
N SER A 17 -44.93 -12.96 7.93
CA SER A 17 -43.66 -13.46 7.37
C SER A 17 -42.62 -13.26 8.44
N ALA A 18 -42.13 -14.32 9.05
CA ALA A 18 -41.03 -14.25 10.00
C ALA A 18 -39.83 -13.62 9.30
N GLN A 19 -39.47 -12.41 9.69
CA GLN A 19 -38.31 -11.74 9.15
C GLN A 19 -37.04 -12.53 9.53
N THR A 20 -36.11 -12.68 8.58
CA THR A 20 -34.83 -13.33 8.85
C THR A 20 -34.10 -12.57 9.98
N PRO A 21 -33.71 -13.23 11.08
CA PRO A 21 -33.04 -12.60 12.20
C PRO A 21 -31.73 -11.92 11.78
N ILE A 22 -31.40 -10.81 12.41
CA ILE A 22 -30.09 -10.16 12.29
C ILE A 22 -29.30 -10.49 13.55
N ARG A 23 -28.09 -11.04 13.38
CA ARG A 23 -27.24 -11.37 14.53
C ARG A 23 -26.90 -10.12 15.34
N GLY A 24 -27.15 -10.17 16.65
CA GLY A 24 -26.89 -9.04 17.58
C GLY A 24 -28.09 -8.09 17.74
N PHE A 25 -29.20 -8.31 17.04
CA PHE A 25 -30.41 -7.52 17.17
C PHE A 25 -31.55 -8.33 17.80
N ALA A 26 -32.36 -7.69 18.66
CA ALA A 26 -33.60 -8.27 19.15
C ALA A 26 -34.62 -8.35 18.03
N ASP A 27 -35.52 -9.36 18.07
CA ASP A 27 -36.48 -9.63 16.98
C ASP A 27 -37.38 -8.43 16.65
N ASP A 28 -37.75 -7.62 17.64
CA ASP A 28 -38.56 -6.43 17.48
C ASP A 28 -37.78 -5.23 16.87
N ALA A 29 -36.43 -5.23 16.95
CA ALA A 29 -35.58 -4.22 16.36
C ALA A 29 -35.23 -4.51 14.87
N VAL A 30 -35.39 -5.76 14.38
CA VAL A 30 -34.99 -6.18 13.05
C VAL A 30 -35.66 -5.36 11.94
N ALA A 31 -36.95 -5.05 12.06
CA ALA A 31 -37.64 -4.24 11.04
C ALA A 31 -37.10 -2.82 10.93
N ALA A 32 -36.83 -2.18 12.06
CA ALA A 32 -36.27 -0.84 12.11
C ALA A 32 -34.84 -0.80 11.54
N GLN A 33 -34.02 -1.81 11.90
CA GLN A 33 -32.66 -1.94 11.38
C GLN A 33 -32.63 -2.13 9.85
N ARG A 34 -33.49 -3.02 9.31
CA ARG A 34 -33.63 -3.19 7.86
C ARG A 34 -34.07 -1.93 7.13
N ALA A 35 -34.94 -1.15 7.71
CA ALA A 35 -35.36 0.12 7.14
C ALA A 35 -34.23 1.16 7.15
N LEU A 36 -33.36 1.14 8.18
CA LEU A 36 -32.17 1.98 8.25
C LEU A 36 -31.14 1.58 7.21
N GLU A 37 -30.83 0.28 7.10
CA GLU A 37 -29.93 -0.28 6.08
C GLU A 37 -30.39 0.10 4.66
N ALA A 38 -31.68 -0.04 4.36
CA ALA A 38 -32.23 0.32 3.05
C ALA A 38 -32.11 1.82 2.73
N ARG A 39 -32.18 2.71 3.74
CA ARG A 39 -31.91 4.14 3.55
C ARG A 39 -30.45 4.42 3.29
N TYR A 40 -29.59 3.78 4.07
CA TYR A 40 -28.14 3.84 3.86
C TYR A 40 -27.76 3.40 2.44
N ASP A 41 -28.22 2.22 2.01
CA ASP A 41 -27.96 1.68 0.67
C ASP A 41 -28.47 2.62 -0.44
N SER A 42 -29.61 3.28 -0.23
CA SER A 42 -30.19 4.21 -1.20
C SER A 42 -29.40 5.52 -1.36
N ALA A 43 -28.53 5.85 -0.41
CA ALA A 43 -27.69 7.03 -0.47
C ALA A 43 -26.31 6.74 -1.15
N LEU A 44 -25.94 5.45 -1.33
CA LEU A 44 -24.76 5.07 -2.07
C LEU A 44 -24.91 5.41 -3.55
N SER A 45 -23.89 6.02 -4.14
CA SER A 45 -23.89 6.45 -5.54
C SER A 45 -22.62 5.97 -6.25
N ALA A 46 -22.80 5.06 -7.22
CA ALA A 46 -21.69 4.63 -8.08
C ALA A 46 -21.16 5.77 -8.96
N GLU A 47 -22.03 6.74 -9.32
CA GLU A 47 -21.63 7.92 -10.11
C GLU A 47 -20.70 8.84 -9.30
N ASP A 48 -21.00 9.05 -8.01
CA ASP A 48 -20.12 9.83 -7.13
C ASP A 48 -18.75 9.14 -6.98
N MET A 49 -18.75 7.84 -6.73
CA MET A 49 -17.50 7.07 -6.59
C MET A 49 -16.65 7.12 -7.87
N ASP A 50 -17.26 6.98 -9.05
CA ASP A 50 -16.56 7.11 -10.34
C ASP A 50 -16.00 8.54 -10.52
N GLY A 51 -16.78 9.56 -10.17
CA GLY A 51 -16.37 10.95 -10.25
C GLY A 51 -15.17 11.27 -9.35
N TRP A 52 -15.23 10.85 -8.08
CA TRP A 52 -14.12 11.03 -7.14
C TRP A 52 -12.89 10.25 -7.56
N MET A 53 -13.04 8.99 -7.98
CA MET A 53 -11.93 8.19 -8.47
C MET A 53 -11.23 8.86 -9.64
N ARG A 54 -11.97 9.32 -10.65
CA ARG A 54 -11.38 10.03 -11.80
C ARG A 54 -10.61 11.29 -11.40
N GLN A 55 -11.14 12.05 -10.45
CA GLN A 55 -10.49 13.26 -9.96
C GLN A 55 -9.20 12.95 -9.21
N LEU A 56 -9.27 12.02 -8.26
CA LEU A 56 -8.16 11.68 -7.37
C LEU A 56 -7.03 10.91 -8.09
N THR A 57 -7.34 10.22 -9.21
CA THR A 57 -6.35 9.47 -9.99
C THR A 57 -5.89 10.20 -11.26
N ALA A 58 -6.29 11.46 -11.45
CA ALA A 58 -5.96 12.21 -12.67
C ALA A 58 -4.47 12.49 -12.84
N ARG A 59 -3.73 12.54 -11.73
CA ARG A 59 -2.27 12.80 -11.69
C ARG A 59 -1.60 11.89 -10.66
N PRO A 60 -0.28 11.60 -10.82
CA PRO A 60 0.51 11.00 -9.73
C PRO A 60 0.44 11.88 -8.48
N HIS A 61 0.28 11.24 -7.30
CA HIS A 61 0.07 11.95 -6.04
C HIS A 61 0.77 11.26 -4.85
N HIS A 62 2.10 11.10 -4.99
CA HIS A 62 2.89 10.57 -3.88
C HIS A 62 2.91 11.55 -2.69
N ALA A 63 3.12 11.04 -1.48
CA ALA A 63 3.27 11.85 -0.27
C ALA A 63 4.27 13.00 -0.49
N GLY A 64 3.93 14.20 0.00
CA GLY A 64 4.73 15.42 -0.20
C GLY A 64 4.63 16.08 -1.57
N SER A 65 3.90 15.50 -2.53
CA SER A 65 3.64 16.16 -3.82
C SER A 65 2.56 17.25 -3.71
N ALA A 66 2.58 18.21 -4.63
CA ALA A 66 1.53 19.24 -4.70
C ALA A 66 0.15 18.62 -4.94
N ALA A 67 0.05 17.58 -5.78
CA ALA A 67 -1.19 16.87 -6.05
C ALA A 67 -1.75 16.19 -4.78
N ASN A 68 -0.88 15.61 -3.96
CA ASN A 68 -1.29 14.98 -2.71
C ASN A 68 -1.87 15.99 -1.71
N ARG A 69 -1.25 17.17 -1.60
CA ARG A 69 -1.78 18.26 -0.78
C ARG A 69 -3.14 18.77 -1.30
N GLU A 70 -3.29 18.95 -2.61
CA GLU A 70 -4.57 19.33 -3.22
C GLU A 70 -5.66 18.28 -2.95
N HIS A 71 -5.29 16.99 -2.83
CA HIS A 71 -6.22 15.93 -2.42
C HIS A 71 -6.66 16.08 -0.97
N ALA A 72 -5.77 16.40 -0.03
CA ALA A 72 -6.14 16.67 1.35
C ALA A 72 -7.14 17.83 1.45
N GLU A 73 -6.88 18.94 0.74
CA GLU A 73 -7.78 20.09 0.67
C GLU A 73 -9.15 19.70 0.09
N PHE A 74 -9.17 18.96 -1.03
CA PHE A 74 -10.40 18.45 -1.63
C PHE A 74 -11.20 17.54 -0.71
N LEU A 75 -10.55 16.60 -0.03
CA LEU A 75 -11.20 15.67 0.90
C LEU A 75 -11.80 16.41 2.10
N SER A 76 -11.10 17.42 2.62
CA SER A 76 -11.60 18.27 3.69
C SER A 76 -12.86 19.00 3.27
N GLU A 77 -12.80 19.75 2.17
CA GLU A 77 -13.95 20.50 1.64
C GLU A 77 -15.17 19.59 1.34
N LEU A 78 -14.91 18.41 0.80
CA LEU A 78 -15.95 17.44 0.47
C LEU A 78 -16.67 16.93 1.72
N MET A 79 -15.94 16.52 2.77
CA MET A 79 -16.52 16.01 4.01
C MET A 79 -17.16 17.14 4.84
N GLU A 80 -16.59 18.33 4.87
CA GLU A 80 -17.25 19.52 5.46
C GLU A 80 -18.60 19.82 4.79
N SER A 81 -18.70 19.64 3.47
CA SER A 81 -19.95 19.85 2.73
C SER A 81 -21.08 18.90 3.15
N TRP A 82 -20.74 17.78 3.77
CA TRP A 82 -21.68 16.80 4.34
C TRP A 82 -21.96 17.02 5.82
N GLY A 83 -21.36 18.06 6.44
CA GLY A 83 -21.60 18.43 7.85
C GLY A 83 -20.66 17.75 8.86
N TYR A 84 -19.56 17.17 8.41
CA TYR A 84 -18.50 16.73 9.31
C TYR A 84 -17.73 17.94 9.87
N ASP A 85 -17.26 17.80 11.11
CA ASP A 85 -16.20 18.66 11.67
C ASP A 85 -14.85 18.09 11.19
N VAL A 86 -14.16 18.84 10.33
CA VAL A 86 -12.94 18.35 9.65
C VAL A 86 -11.72 19.11 10.11
N THR A 87 -10.65 18.39 10.36
CA THR A 87 -9.32 18.94 10.67
C THR A 87 -8.29 18.28 9.74
N ILE A 88 -7.40 19.09 9.20
CA ILE A 88 -6.17 18.58 8.54
C ILE A 88 -5.06 18.65 9.60
N GLU A 89 -4.53 17.48 9.97
CA GLU A 89 -3.42 17.36 10.91
C GLU A 89 -2.11 17.19 10.15
N GLU A 90 -1.09 17.98 10.53
CA GLU A 90 0.19 18.04 9.85
C GLU A 90 1.28 17.33 10.65
N PHE A 91 2.04 16.47 9.97
CA PHE A 91 3.22 15.82 10.54
C PHE A 91 4.44 16.10 9.67
N ASP A 92 5.61 16.31 10.29
CA ASP A 92 6.88 16.63 9.63
C ASP A 92 7.80 15.41 9.69
N ILE A 93 7.79 14.63 8.63
CA ILE A 93 8.39 13.30 8.54
C ILE A 93 9.62 13.26 7.63
N LEU A 94 10.50 12.29 7.83
CA LEU A 94 11.59 12.01 6.87
C LEU A 94 11.06 11.20 5.68
N LEU A 95 11.22 11.72 4.46
CA LEU A 95 10.93 10.95 3.25
C LEU A 95 12.07 11.03 2.23
N PRO A 96 12.94 10.01 2.16
CA PRO A 96 13.98 9.97 1.14
C PRO A 96 13.38 9.73 -0.25
N THR A 97 13.73 10.61 -1.21
CA THR A 97 13.32 10.50 -2.61
C THR A 97 14.52 10.21 -3.53
N PRO A 98 14.36 9.46 -4.64
CA PRO A 98 15.49 9.03 -5.46
C PRO A 98 16.12 10.20 -6.23
N ARG A 99 17.46 10.34 -6.15
CA ARG A 99 18.26 11.31 -6.91
C ARG A 99 19.08 10.63 -8.00
N THR A 100 19.83 9.59 -7.64
CA THR A 100 20.65 8.80 -8.56
C THR A 100 20.31 7.33 -8.42
N ARG A 101 20.10 6.65 -9.53
CA ARG A 101 19.89 5.21 -9.61
C ARG A 101 20.65 4.67 -10.81
N GLU A 102 21.71 3.91 -10.57
CA GLU A 102 22.50 3.27 -11.61
C GLU A 102 22.68 1.78 -11.27
N LEU A 103 22.46 0.93 -12.24
CA LEU A 103 22.72 -0.50 -12.16
C LEU A 103 23.36 -0.97 -13.45
N GLU A 104 24.55 -1.54 -13.35
CA GLU A 104 25.33 -2.00 -14.49
C GLU A 104 25.85 -3.42 -14.26
N LEU A 105 25.65 -4.29 -15.23
CA LEU A 105 26.40 -5.55 -15.35
C LEU A 105 27.78 -5.22 -15.91
N THR A 106 28.83 -5.42 -15.11
CA THR A 106 30.21 -5.10 -15.49
C THR A 106 30.99 -6.30 -16.03
N ALA A 107 30.50 -7.54 -15.76
CA ALA A 107 31.00 -8.80 -16.30
C ALA A 107 29.93 -9.90 -16.22
N PRO A 108 29.91 -10.89 -17.15
CA PRO A 108 30.59 -10.90 -18.44
C PRO A 108 29.86 -9.96 -19.43
N GLY A 109 30.63 -9.23 -20.22
CA GLY A 109 30.08 -8.20 -21.10
C GLY A 109 29.68 -6.95 -20.34
N SER A 110 28.82 -6.12 -20.93
CA SER A 110 28.29 -4.90 -20.31
C SER A 110 26.80 -4.76 -20.62
N PHE A 111 26.01 -4.43 -19.61
CA PHE A 111 24.60 -4.06 -19.74
C PHE A 111 24.27 -2.99 -18.71
N ILE A 112 23.61 -1.91 -19.13
CA ILE A 112 23.13 -0.84 -18.26
C ILE A 112 21.61 -1.00 -18.14
N ALA A 113 21.10 -1.15 -16.93
CA ALA A 113 19.69 -1.27 -16.68
C ALA A 113 18.94 0.02 -17.06
N THR A 114 17.79 -0.13 -17.63
CA THR A 114 16.97 1.00 -18.11
C THR A 114 16.40 1.80 -16.94
N LEU A 115 15.96 1.12 -15.90
CA LEU A 115 15.35 1.66 -14.67
C LEU A 115 14.19 2.63 -14.94
N THR A 116 13.50 2.45 -16.07
CA THR A 116 12.40 3.31 -16.50
C THR A 116 11.26 2.44 -17.01
N GLU A 117 10.06 2.74 -16.54
CA GLU A 117 8.84 2.14 -17.05
C GLU A 117 8.50 2.77 -18.39
N LEU A 118 8.11 1.95 -19.36
CA LEU A 118 7.78 2.41 -20.70
C LEU A 118 6.32 2.84 -20.79
N PRO A 119 6.00 3.83 -21.64
CA PRO A 119 4.63 4.16 -21.96
C PRO A 119 3.86 2.94 -22.45
N VAL A 120 2.57 2.87 -22.11
CA VAL A 120 1.66 1.82 -22.54
C VAL A 120 0.71 2.36 -23.60
N ASP A 121 0.65 1.72 -24.73
CA ASP A 121 -0.25 2.10 -25.82
C ASP A 121 -1.71 2.04 -25.36
N GLY A 122 -2.47 3.12 -25.62
CA GLY A 122 -3.86 3.25 -25.19
C GLY A 122 -4.06 3.82 -23.79
N ASP A 123 -3.00 3.99 -23.00
CA ASP A 123 -3.07 4.63 -21.68
C ASP A 123 -2.22 5.92 -21.63
N PRO A 124 -2.84 7.09 -21.89
CA PRO A 124 -2.12 8.37 -21.88
C PRO A 124 -1.61 8.77 -20.48
N SER A 125 -2.12 8.18 -19.39
CA SER A 125 -1.64 8.48 -18.03
C SER A 125 -0.20 8.04 -17.84
N THR A 126 0.24 7.00 -18.55
CA THR A 126 1.63 6.51 -18.53
C THR A 126 2.66 7.47 -19.13
N LEU A 127 2.21 8.58 -19.75
CA LEU A 127 3.06 9.67 -20.26
C LEU A 127 3.26 10.81 -19.26
N GLN A 128 2.64 10.75 -18.08
CA GLN A 128 2.68 11.81 -17.06
C GLN A 128 3.90 11.61 -16.13
N TYR A 129 5.09 11.97 -16.63
CA TYR A 129 6.33 11.82 -15.86
C TYR A 129 6.66 12.96 -14.90
N ALA A 130 6.05 14.17 -15.06
CA ALA A 130 6.47 15.38 -14.36
C ALA A 130 6.34 15.26 -12.82
N ASP A 131 5.27 14.58 -12.35
CA ASP A 131 4.96 14.44 -10.93
C ASP A 131 5.20 13.00 -10.44
N LEU A 132 5.80 12.14 -11.27
CA LEU A 132 6.03 10.74 -10.96
C LEU A 132 7.43 10.55 -10.39
N LEU A 133 7.53 10.00 -9.18
CA LEU A 133 8.81 9.52 -8.67
C LEU A 133 9.28 8.32 -9.49
N ALA A 134 10.54 8.34 -9.87
CA ALA A 134 11.17 7.21 -10.53
C ALA A 134 11.07 5.94 -9.64
N PRO A 135 10.93 4.73 -10.21
CA PRO A 135 10.85 3.50 -9.41
C PRO A 135 12.03 3.35 -8.43
N TYR A 136 11.72 3.18 -7.15
CA TYR A 136 12.70 3.02 -6.07
C TYR A 136 12.09 2.26 -4.89
N ASN A 137 12.93 1.87 -3.94
CA ASN A 137 12.46 1.43 -2.63
C ASN A 137 12.68 2.56 -1.61
N ALA A 138 11.60 3.07 -1.03
CA ALA A 138 11.69 4.06 0.04
C ALA A 138 12.44 3.49 1.24
N PHE A 139 13.23 4.34 1.89
CA PHE A 139 14.13 3.97 2.99
C PHE A 139 15.26 2.99 2.64
N SER A 140 15.58 2.85 1.34
CA SER A 140 16.90 2.41 0.92
C SER A 140 17.93 3.48 1.28
N ILE A 141 19.21 3.14 1.33
CA ILE A 141 20.30 4.07 1.67
C ILE A 141 21.15 4.42 0.46
N ASP A 142 21.87 5.55 0.59
CA ASP A 142 22.93 5.91 -0.34
C ASP A 142 24.03 4.85 -0.34
N GLY A 143 24.62 4.60 -1.49
CA GLY A 143 25.74 3.69 -1.61
C GLY A 143 26.19 3.46 -3.04
N GLU A 144 27.45 3.14 -3.21
CA GLU A 144 28.01 2.65 -4.46
C GLU A 144 28.78 1.37 -4.14
N VAL A 145 28.29 0.25 -4.66
CA VAL A 145 28.86 -1.08 -4.42
C VAL A 145 29.05 -1.83 -5.72
N GLU A 146 30.09 -2.67 -5.77
CA GLU A 146 30.33 -3.58 -6.89
C GLU A 146 30.65 -4.98 -6.34
N GLY A 147 29.98 -5.99 -6.85
CA GLY A 147 30.16 -7.36 -6.38
C GLY A 147 29.67 -8.42 -7.37
N GLU A 148 29.99 -9.68 -7.05
CA GLU A 148 29.39 -10.82 -7.73
C GLU A 148 27.90 -10.89 -7.41
N LEU A 149 27.11 -11.39 -8.36
CA LEU A 149 25.67 -11.53 -8.21
C LEU A 149 25.29 -12.93 -7.75
N VAL A 150 24.46 -13.03 -6.72
CA VAL A 150 23.89 -14.28 -6.20
C VAL A 150 22.38 -14.20 -6.21
N PHE A 151 21.72 -15.22 -6.78
CA PHE A 151 20.27 -15.34 -6.78
C PHE A 151 19.80 -16.03 -5.49
N VAL A 152 18.96 -15.35 -4.71
CA VAL A 152 18.49 -15.80 -3.39
C VAL A 152 16.97 -15.97 -3.36
N ASN A 153 16.39 -16.50 -4.45
CA ASN A 153 14.95 -16.76 -4.56
C ASN A 153 14.08 -15.59 -4.03
N TYR A 154 13.33 -15.77 -2.93
CA TYR A 154 12.56 -14.71 -2.30
C TYR A 154 13.31 -13.95 -1.19
N GLY A 155 14.53 -14.35 -0.84
CA GLY A 155 15.33 -13.72 0.21
C GLY A 155 14.75 -13.89 1.62
N VAL A 156 14.05 -14.99 1.87
CA VAL A 156 13.53 -15.38 3.20
C VAL A 156 14.52 -16.31 3.92
N PRO A 157 14.42 -16.52 5.24
CA PRO A 157 15.41 -17.31 6.01
C PRO A 157 15.71 -18.67 5.39
N ALA A 158 14.69 -19.40 4.95
CA ALA A 158 14.86 -20.73 4.35
C ALA A 158 15.68 -20.73 3.04
N ASP A 159 15.71 -19.59 2.34
CA ASP A 159 16.49 -19.45 1.12
C ASP A 159 18.00 -19.34 1.44
N TYR A 160 18.37 -18.63 2.51
CA TYR A 160 19.75 -18.57 2.99
C TYR A 160 20.22 -19.91 3.54
N ASP A 161 19.36 -20.63 4.29
CA ASP A 161 19.65 -22.02 4.73
C ASP A 161 19.88 -22.95 3.52
N MET A 162 19.17 -22.74 2.43
CA MET A 162 19.34 -23.51 1.19
C MET A 162 20.67 -23.18 0.53
N LEU A 163 21.05 -21.91 0.40
CA LEU A 163 22.36 -21.50 -0.14
C LEU A 163 23.51 -22.12 0.67
N GLU A 164 23.43 -22.10 2.01
CA GLU A 164 24.44 -22.73 2.88
C GLU A 164 24.62 -24.23 2.57
N ARG A 165 23.52 -24.96 2.34
CA ARG A 165 23.56 -26.38 1.94
C ARG A 165 24.27 -26.62 0.59
N TYR A 166 24.23 -25.63 -0.31
CA TYR A 166 24.98 -25.64 -1.57
C TYR A 166 26.41 -25.11 -1.41
N GLY A 167 26.81 -24.69 -0.22
CA GLY A 167 28.13 -24.09 0.05
C GLY A 167 28.30 -22.71 -0.58
N ILE A 168 27.20 -21.96 -0.74
CA ILE A 168 27.17 -20.63 -1.31
C ILE A 168 26.82 -19.64 -0.19
N ASP A 169 27.59 -18.56 -0.10
CA ASP A 169 27.32 -17.41 0.76
C ASP A 169 27.08 -16.15 -0.08
N VAL A 170 26.55 -15.11 0.56
CA VAL A 170 26.34 -13.77 -0.04
C VAL A 170 27.30 -12.73 0.52
N GLU A 171 28.26 -13.12 1.38
CA GLU A 171 29.22 -12.20 2.00
C GLU A 171 30.03 -11.44 0.93
N GLY A 172 30.02 -10.12 0.99
CA GLY A 172 30.67 -9.24 0.02
C GLY A 172 30.06 -9.26 -1.39
N LYS A 173 28.87 -9.86 -1.57
CA LYS A 173 28.20 -10.00 -2.86
C LYS A 173 26.90 -9.18 -2.90
N ILE A 174 26.28 -9.09 -4.07
CA ILE A 174 24.99 -8.45 -4.28
C ILE A 174 23.93 -9.56 -4.43
N ALA A 175 22.91 -9.51 -3.58
CA ALA A 175 21.78 -10.43 -3.67
C ALA A 175 20.75 -9.92 -4.68
N ILE A 176 20.31 -10.80 -5.62
CA ILE A 176 19.13 -10.55 -6.44
C ILE A 176 18.01 -11.47 -5.98
N VAL A 177 16.83 -10.88 -5.65
CA VAL A 177 15.71 -11.60 -5.04
C VAL A 177 14.39 -11.28 -5.73
N LYS A 178 13.43 -12.20 -5.63
CA LYS A 178 12.06 -11.99 -6.10
C LYS A 178 11.22 -11.23 -5.05
N TYR A 179 10.26 -10.42 -5.50
CA TYR A 179 9.13 -10.02 -4.66
C TYR A 179 8.30 -11.25 -4.27
N GLY A 180 7.53 -11.14 -3.18
CA GLY A 180 6.67 -12.21 -2.70
C GLY A 180 7.21 -12.93 -1.46
N GLN A 181 6.39 -13.80 -0.87
CA GLN A 181 6.64 -14.67 0.28
C GLN A 181 6.88 -13.97 1.63
N SER A 182 7.12 -12.65 1.66
CA SER A 182 7.28 -11.86 2.89
C SER A 182 7.16 -10.37 2.63
N TRP A 183 7.13 -9.58 3.69
CA TRP A 183 7.36 -8.15 3.63
C TRP A 183 8.69 -7.83 2.93
N ARG A 184 8.66 -6.88 1.99
CA ARG A 184 9.85 -6.60 1.14
C ARG A 184 11.08 -6.13 1.91
N GLY A 185 10.89 -5.41 3.03
CA GLY A 185 11.99 -4.93 3.87
C GLY A 185 12.81 -6.03 4.56
N ILE A 186 12.23 -7.22 4.75
CA ILE A 186 12.95 -8.38 5.29
C ILE A 186 14.05 -8.85 4.33
N LYS A 187 13.87 -8.69 3.03
CA LYS A 187 14.83 -9.15 2.02
C LYS A 187 16.20 -8.46 2.15
N PRO A 188 16.31 -7.12 2.12
CA PRO A 188 17.60 -6.45 2.34
C PRO A 188 18.10 -6.58 3.78
N LYS A 189 17.21 -6.69 4.78
CA LYS A 189 17.61 -6.97 6.17
C LYS A 189 18.38 -8.27 6.26
N LEU A 190 17.78 -9.37 5.80
CA LEU A 190 18.42 -10.70 5.81
C LEU A 190 19.66 -10.75 4.90
N ALA A 191 19.64 -10.07 3.74
CA ALA A 191 20.82 -9.96 2.89
C ALA A 191 21.99 -9.32 3.65
N ALA A 192 21.75 -8.19 4.32
CA ALA A 192 22.77 -7.52 5.14
C ALA A 192 23.24 -8.37 6.33
N GLU A 193 22.34 -9.04 7.02
CA GLU A 193 22.66 -9.96 8.14
C GLU A 193 23.54 -11.14 7.68
N ASN A 194 23.39 -11.56 6.41
CA ASN A 194 24.24 -12.59 5.79
C ASN A 194 25.48 -12.01 5.07
N GLY A 195 25.79 -10.73 5.26
CA GLY A 195 27.00 -10.07 4.76
C GLY A 195 26.93 -9.57 3.31
N ALA A 196 25.76 -9.53 2.66
CA ALA A 196 25.61 -8.91 1.35
C ALA A 196 25.87 -7.40 1.42
N ILE A 197 26.38 -6.83 0.32
CA ILE A 197 26.70 -5.40 0.22
C ILE A 197 25.65 -4.59 -0.55
N GLY A 198 24.67 -5.24 -1.16
CA GLY A 198 23.54 -4.64 -1.86
C GLY A 198 22.45 -5.65 -2.18
N THR A 199 21.23 -5.17 -2.44
CA THR A 199 20.10 -6.02 -2.82
C THR A 199 19.38 -5.44 -4.03
N ILE A 200 19.06 -6.31 -4.99
CA ILE A 200 18.22 -6.00 -6.15
C ILE A 200 16.94 -6.82 -6.00
N ILE A 201 15.77 -6.18 -6.13
CA ILE A 201 14.48 -6.85 -6.01
C ILE A 201 13.74 -6.76 -7.34
N TYR A 202 13.15 -7.86 -7.83
CA TYR A 202 12.35 -7.85 -9.05
C TYR A 202 11.08 -8.69 -8.91
N SER A 203 10.04 -8.37 -9.69
CA SER A 203 8.85 -9.23 -9.82
C SER A 203 9.12 -10.28 -10.89
N ASP A 204 9.15 -11.57 -10.51
CA ASP A 204 9.27 -12.63 -11.50
C ASP A 204 7.94 -12.84 -12.22
N PRO A 205 7.93 -13.06 -13.56
CA PRO A 205 6.68 -13.31 -14.29
C PRO A 205 5.91 -14.56 -13.85
N ALA A 206 6.52 -15.47 -13.09
CA ALA A 206 5.84 -16.60 -12.47
C ALA A 206 4.89 -16.18 -11.34
N ASP A 207 5.17 -15.04 -10.71
CA ASP A 207 4.39 -14.50 -9.58
C ASP A 207 3.48 -13.35 -10.00
N ASP A 208 3.98 -12.47 -10.90
CA ASP A 208 3.27 -11.27 -11.34
C ASP A 208 3.73 -10.89 -12.77
N GLY A 209 3.15 -11.52 -13.77
CA GLY A 209 3.47 -11.30 -15.18
C GLY A 209 2.79 -12.32 -16.10
N TYR A 210 3.33 -12.45 -17.29
CA TYR A 210 2.75 -13.20 -18.40
C TYR A 210 2.53 -14.72 -18.13
N ALA A 211 3.15 -15.28 -17.12
CA ALA A 211 2.95 -16.70 -16.78
C ALA A 211 1.72 -16.92 -15.89
N VAL A 212 1.19 -15.88 -15.26
CA VAL A 212 0.01 -15.95 -14.38
C VAL A 212 -1.26 -15.51 -15.11
N GLY A 213 -1.14 -14.59 -16.08
CA GLY A 213 -2.26 -14.09 -16.85
C GLY A 213 -1.86 -12.96 -17.80
N ASP A 214 -2.88 -12.31 -18.40
CA ASP A 214 -2.65 -11.21 -19.31
C ASP A 214 -2.02 -10.02 -18.59
N VAL A 215 -1.02 -9.42 -19.22
CA VAL A 215 -0.30 -8.26 -18.68
C VAL A 215 -0.98 -6.96 -19.10
N TYR A 216 -0.75 -5.91 -18.34
CA TYR A 216 -1.28 -4.59 -18.64
C TYR A 216 -0.81 -4.10 -20.04
N PRO A 217 -1.70 -3.55 -20.91
CA PRO A 217 -3.07 -3.10 -20.61
C PRO A 217 -4.18 -4.16 -20.79
N ASP A 218 -3.88 -5.34 -21.33
CA ASP A 218 -4.88 -6.37 -21.62
C ASP A 218 -5.37 -7.09 -20.35
N GLY A 219 -4.58 -7.07 -19.27
CA GLY A 219 -4.88 -7.65 -17.98
C GLY A 219 -4.24 -6.91 -16.82
N ALA A 220 -4.30 -7.50 -15.63
CA ALA A 220 -3.86 -6.85 -14.39
C ALA A 220 -2.38 -7.08 -14.02
N PHE A 221 -1.72 -8.04 -14.69
CA PHE A 221 -0.35 -8.41 -14.33
C PHE A 221 0.70 -7.47 -14.95
N LYS A 222 1.90 -7.46 -14.37
CA LYS A 222 2.98 -6.58 -14.81
C LYS A 222 3.48 -6.91 -16.21
N ASN A 223 3.60 -5.89 -17.06
CA ASN A 223 4.37 -5.97 -18.28
C ASN A 223 5.88 -5.99 -17.98
N ASP A 224 6.70 -6.18 -19.00
CA ASP A 224 8.13 -6.39 -18.84
C ASP A 224 8.92 -5.18 -18.32
N SER A 225 8.40 -3.96 -18.45
CA SER A 225 9.03 -2.72 -17.96
C SER A 225 8.50 -2.24 -16.60
N ALA A 226 7.39 -2.79 -16.11
CA ALA A 226 6.79 -2.38 -14.87
C ALA A 226 7.68 -2.74 -13.67
N VAL A 227 7.76 -1.81 -12.71
CA VAL A 227 8.55 -1.96 -11.48
C VAL A 227 7.66 -1.80 -10.27
N GLN A 228 7.72 -2.75 -9.35
CA GLN A 228 7.05 -2.59 -8.05
C GLN A 228 7.86 -1.65 -7.16
N ARG A 229 7.29 -0.48 -6.87
CA ARG A 229 7.77 0.44 -5.82
C ARG A 229 7.48 -0.15 -4.45
N GLY A 230 7.86 0.54 -3.41
CA GLY A 230 7.50 0.18 -2.04
C GLY A 230 8.60 0.49 -1.04
N SER A 231 8.25 0.57 0.24
CA SER A 231 9.19 0.77 1.33
C SER A 231 9.97 -0.51 1.65
N VAL A 232 11.23 -0.37 2.01
CA VAL A 232 12.10 -1.46 2.52
C VAL A 232 12.54 -1.23 3.96
N MET A 233 11.93 -0.26 4.66
CA MET A 233 12.15 -0.11 6.10
C MET A 233 11.75 -1.38 6.85
N ASP A 234 12.38 -1.61 7.99
CA ASP A 234 12.01 -2.70 8.90
C ASP A 234 10.71 -2.36 9.67
N MET A 235 9.62 -2.19 8.90
CA MET A 235 8.30 -1.86 9.43
C MET A 235 7.78 -2.85 10.49
N PRO A 236 8.09 -4.17 10.44
CA PRO A 236 7.76 -5.08 11.53
C PRO A 236 8.41 -4.74 12.88
N LEU A 237 9.51 -3.96 12.89
CA LEU A 237 10.09 -3.45 14.13
C LEU A 237 9.24 -2.32 14.71
N TYR A 238 8.96 -1.30 13.92
CA TYR A 238 7.90 -0.31 14.14
C TYR A 238 7.56 0.41 12.82
N PRO A 239 6.28 0.78 12.58
CA PRO A 239 5.86 1.66 11.49
C PRO A 239 6.04 3.14 11.87
N GLY A 240 5.64 4.05 10.99
CA GLY A 240 5.69 5.49 11.23
C GLY A 240 7.01 6.14 10.84
N ASP A 241 7.19 7.40 11.21
CA ASP A 241 8.41 8.15 10.90
C ASP A 241 9.63 7.54 11.58
N VAL A 242 10.64 7.25 10.78
CA VAL A 242 11.87 6.59 11.24
C VAL A 242 12.66 7.42 12.29
N LEU A 243 12.41 8.74 12.37
CA LEU A 243 13.09 9.65 13.30
C LEU A 243 12.34 9.85 14.62
N THR A 244 11.06 9.51 14.71
CA THR A 244 10.22 9.80 15.88
C THR A 244 9.45 8.59 16.43
N PRO A 245 10.10 7.41 16.59
CA PRO A 245 9.39 6.20 17.02
C PRO A 245 8.67 6.39 18.36
N GLY A 246 7.37 6.13 18.41
CA GLY A 246 6.54 6.21 19.61
C GLY A 246 6.08 7.62 19.99
N VAL A 247 6.30 8.61 19.14
CA VAL A 247 5.90 10.02 19.39
C VAL A 247 5.52 10.68 18.06
N GLY A 248 4.31 11.21 17.96
CA GLY A 248 3.86 11.90 16.74
C GLY A 248 4.84 12.97 16.24
N ALA A 249 5.18 12.94 14.97
CA ALA A 249 6.20 13.79 14.32
C ALA A 249 5.75 15.25 14.15
N THR A 250 5.36 15.89 15.26
CA THR A 250 4.91 17.28 15.28
C THR A 250 6.03 18.24 15.72
N GLY A 251 6.03 19.46 15.18
CA GLY A 251 6.78 20.64 15.66
C GLY A 251 8.18 20.35 16.21
N ASN A 252 8.36 20.49 17.53
CA ASN A 252 9.65 20.43 18.23
C ASN A 252 9.93 19.08 18.91
N VAL A 253 9.30 17.99 18.48
CA VAL A 253 9.58 16.66 19.03
C VAL A 253 11.07 16.30 18.81
N ALA A 254 11.65 15.60 19.78
CA ALA A 254 13.01 15.09 19.66
C ALA A 254 13.09 14.01 18.57
N ARG A 255 14.05 14.11 17.68
CA ARG A 255 14.25 13.19 16.56
C ARG A 255 15.57 12.43 16.71
N LEU A 256 15.57 11.20 16.24
CA LEU A 256 16.80 10.42 16.09
C LEU A 256 17.65 11.03 14.97
N GLU A 257 18.97 10.85 15.07
CA GLU A 257 19.87 11.03 13.92
C GLU A 257 19.65 9.88 12.93
N ILE A 258 19.74 10.13 11.64
CA ILE A 258 19.48 9.14 10.58
C ILE A 258 20.31 7.87 10.79
N GLU A 259 21.58 8.01 11.17
CA GLU A 259 22.51 6.89 11.40
C GLU A 259 22.09 5.99 12.58
N ASN A 260 21.25 6.51 13.47
CA ASN A 260 20.77 5.80 14.66
C ASN A 260 19.38 5.19 14.49
N THR A 261 18.74 5.35 13.32
CA THR A 261 17.43 4.77 13.07
C THR A 261 17.52 3.24 12.91
N PRO A 262 16.79 2.45 13.70
CA PRO A 262 16.90 0.99 13.63
C PRO A 262 16.14 0.38 12.46
N THR A 263 15.20 1.11 11.85
CA THR A 263 14.32 0.62 10.77
C THR A 263 14.85 0.85 9.37
N LEU A 264 15.90 1.68 9.19
CA LEU A 264 16.55 1.86 7.90
C LEU A 264 17.35 0.62 7.48
N THR A 265 17.42 0.38 6.17
CA THR A 265 18.27 -0.68 5.63
C THR A 265 19.75 -0.41 5.93
N ARG A 266 20.57 -1.45 5.90
CA ARG A 266 22.03 -1.35 6.12
C ARG A 266 22.83 -1.39 4.83
N ILE A 267 22.20 -1.67 3.70
CA ILE A 267 22.76 -1.81 2.37
C ILE A 267 21.85 -1.14 1.34
N PRO A 268 22.37 -0.65 0.21
CA PRO A 268 21.54 -0.09 -0.86
C PRO A 268 20.62 -1.16 -1.48
N VAL A 269 19.38 -0.75 -1.77
CA VAL A 269 18.31 -1.62 -2.30
C VAL A 269 17.67 -0.96 -3.51
N LEU A 270 17.54 -1.69 -4.62
CA LEU A 270 16.94 -1.20 -5.85
C LEU A 270 15.90 -2.18 -6.40
N PRO A 271 14.65 -1.73 -6.65
CA PRO A 271 13.68 -2.51 -7.40
C PRO A 271 13.91 -2.33 -8.90
N ILE A 272 13.78 -3.42 -9.65
CA ILE A 272 13.91 -3.42 -11.11
C ILE A 272 12.77 -4.17 -11.78
N SER A 273 12.56 -3.89 -13.07
CA SER A 273 11.67 -4.67 -13.93
C SER A 273 12.26 -6.05 -14.24
N TYR A 274 11.40 -7.01 -14.63
CA TYR A 274 11.92 -8.30 -15.10
C TYR A 274 12.62 -8.19 -16.48
N ARG A 275 12.39 -7.11 -17.22
CA ARG A 275 13.18 -6.77 -18.43
C ARG A 275 14.65 -6.52 -18.05
N ASP A 276 14.88 -5.70 -17.01
CA ASP A 276 16.22 -5.39 -16.53
C ASP A 276 16.84 -6.56 -15.74
N ALA A 277 16.03 -7.39 -15.08
CA ALA A 277 16.51 -8.58 -14.38
C ALA A 277 16.98 -9.70 -15.33
N LEU A 278 16.37 -9.83 -16.51
CA LEU A 278 16.68 -10.89 -17.47
C LEU A 278 18.16 -10.97 -17.85
N PRO A 279 18.83 -9.86 -18.28
CA PRO A 279 20.26 -9.90 -18.60
C PRO A 279 21.15 -10.25 -17.39
N LEU A 280 20.79 -9.73 -16.20
CA LEU A 280 21.53 -9.99 -14.97
C LEU A 280 21.46 -11.47 -14.59
N LEU A 281 20.25 -12.03 -14.53
CA LEU A 281 20.01 -13.45 -14.21
C LEU A 281 20.59 -14.40 -15.25
N SER A 282 20.56 -14.00 -16.52
CA SER A 282 21.17 -14.78 -17.62
C SER A 282 22.70 -14.88 -17.49
N ALA A 283 23.32 -13.87 -16.89
CA ALA A 283 24.77 -13.82 -16.69
C ALA A 283 25.24 -14.61 -15.48
N ILE A 284 24.35 -14.92 -14.52
CA ILE A 284 24.67 -15.75 -13.34
C ILE A 284 25.00 -17.17 -13.83
N GLY A 285 26.10 -17.70 -13.38
CA GLY A 285 26.53 -19.07 -13.65
C GLY A 285 26.52 -19.93 -12.38
N GLY A 286 27.32 -21.01 -12.39
CA GLY A 286 27.41 -21.91 -11.24
C GLY A 286 26.30 -22.96 -11.20
N THR A 287 25.86 -23.33 -10.01
CA THR A 287 24.87 -24.36 -9.77
C THR A 287 23.48 -23.93 -10.27
N VAL A 288 22.81 -24.85 -11.01
CA VAL A 288 21.40 -24.64 -11.39
C VAL A 288 20.53 -24.65 -10.13
N VAL A 289 19.56 -23.77 -10.07
CA VAL A 289 18.63 -23.68 -8.94
C VAL A 289 17.79 -24.96 -8.78
N PRO A 290 17.33 -25.28 -7.56
CA PRO A 290 16.29 -26.28 -7.36
C PRO A 290 15.00 -25.94 -8.10
N GLU A 291 14.17 -26.93 -8.42
CA GLU A 291 12.99 -26.76 -9.27
C GLU A 291 12.01 -25.69 -8.72
N GLU A 292 11.83 -25.67 -7.42
CA GLU A 292 10.95 -24.74 -6.70
C GLU A 292 11.43 -23.27 -6.71
N TRP A 293 12.68 -23.02 -7.08
CA TRP A 293 13.23 -21.68 -7.19
C TRP A 293 13.11 -21.07 -8.60
N ARG A 294 12.72 -21.91 -9.57
CA ARG A 294 12.57 -21.43 -10.95
C ARG A 294 11.51 -20.35 -11.04
N GLY A 295 11.82 -19.32 -11.80
CA GLY A 295 10.86 -18.36 -12.28
C GLY A 295 10.39 -18.67 -13.70
N ALA A 296 9.71 -17.72 -14.33
CA ALA A 296 9.15 -17.86 -15.67
C ALA A 296 9.95 -17.11 -16.75
N LEU A 297 11.08 -16.50 -16.44
CA LEU A 297 11.95 -15.94 -17.47
C LEU A 297 12.51 -17.05 -18.35
N PRO A 298 12.70 -16.83 -19.68
CA PRO A 298 13.14 -17.83 -20.63
C PRO A 298 14.64 -18.14 -20.53
N ILE A 299 15.11 -18.48 -19.33
CA ILE A 299 16.52 -18.75 -18.99
C ILE A 299 16.66 -20.00 -18.15
N THR A 300 17.88 -20.51 -18.01
CA THR A 300 18.24 -21.41 -16.93
C THR A 300 18.65 -20.57 -15.72
N TYR A 301 17.92 -20.68 -14.62
CA TYR A 301 18.26 -19.99 -13.37
C TYR A 301 19.42 -20.69 -12.68
N HIS A 302 20.38 -19.89 -12.20
CA HIS A 302 21.55 -20.35 -11.46
C HIS A 302 21.66 -19.63 -10.12
N LEU A 303 22.20 -20.30 -9.12
CA LEU A 303 22.41 -19.72 -7.79
C LEU A 303 23.53 -18.67 -7.79
N GLY A 304 24.59 -18.87 -8.57
CA GLY A 304 25.84 -18.13 -8.43
C GLY A 304 26.74 -18.71 -7.29
N PRO A 305 27.76 -17.96 -6.83
CA PRO A 305 28.35 -16.92 -7.63
C PRO A 305 28.90 -17.46 -8.93
N GLY A 306 28.93 -16.63 -9.97
CA GLY A 306 29.41 -16.96 -11.30
C GLY A 306 30.21 -15.80 -11.89
N PRO A 307 30.26 -15.68 -13.21
CA PRO A 307 30.99 -14.57 -13.84
C PRO A 307 30.27 -13.22 -13.71
N ALA A 308 28.98 -13.21 -13.29
CA ALA A 308 28.19 -11.99 -13.21
C ALA A 308 28.69 -11.08 -12.08
N ARG A 309 29.12 -9.89 -12.47
CA ARG A 309 29.44 -8.79 -11.55
C ARG A 309 28.56 -7.59 -11.88
N VAL A 310 28.06 -6.93 -10.86
CA VAL A 310 27.22 -5.73 -11.01
C VAL A 310 27.74 -4.61 -10.15
N ARG A 311 27.60 -3.37 -10.68
CA ARG A 311 27.78 -2.12 -9.94
C ARG A 311 26.39 -1.53 -9.70
N LEU A 312 26.09 -1.23 -8.44
CA LEU A 312 24.88 -0.57 -7.99
C LEU A 312 25.24 0.74 -7.32
N LYS A 313 24.68 1.88 -7.79
CA LYS A 313 24.85 3.19 -7.17
C LYS A 313 23.50 3.84 -6.93
N LEU A 314 23.26 4.25 -5.70
CA LEU A 314 22.05 4.95 -5.26
C LEU A 314 22.43 6.22 -4.50
N GLU A 315 21.69 7.30 -4.74
CA GLU A 315 21.73 8.53 -3.95
C GLU A 315 20.30 9.05 -3.80
N PHE A 316 19.96 9.52 -2.60
CA PHE A 316 18.66 10.05 -2.26
C PHE A 316 18.73 11.49 -1.80
N ASN A 317 17.63 12.23 -1.91
CA ASN A 317 17.39 13.45 -1.16
C ASN A 317 16.80 13.04 0.18
N TRP A 318 17.46 13.38 1.26
CA TRP A 318 17.07 13.06 2.64
C TRP A 318 16.36 14.26 3.27
N ASP A 319 15.25 14.67 2.64
CA ASP A 319 14.48 15.81 3.09
C ASP A 319 13.36 15.38 4.05
N ARG A 320 13.02 16.25 4.99
CA ARG A 320 11.77 16.17 5.71
C ARG A 320 10.69 16.86 4.90
N ILE A 321 9.50 16.29 4.93
CA ILE A 321 8.31 16.81 4.26
C ILE A 321 7.16 16.90 5.25
N THR A 322 6.20 17.77 4.97
CA THR A 322 4.92 17.78 5.67
C THR A 322 3.94 16.86 4.97
N ILE A 323 3.29 16.00 5.75
CA ILE A 323 2.15 15.18 5.34
C ILE A 323 0.88 15.65 6.02
N TYR A 324 -0.30 15.28 5.48
CA TYR A 324 -1.59 15.87 5.79
C TYR A 324 -2.64 14.79 6.04
N ASP A 325 -2.92 14.44 7.29
CA ASP A 325 -4.02 13.54 7.62
C ASP A 325 -5.34 14.31 7.71
N VAL A 326 -6.36 13.87 6.98
CA VAL A 326 -7.68 14.51 6.99
C VAL A 326 -8.61 13.73 7.92
N ILE A 327 -9.00 14.37 9.03
CA ILE A 327 -9.78 13.76 10.09
C ILE A 327 -11.18 14.40 10.14
N ALA A 328 -12.20 13.63 9.77
CA ALA A 328 -13.59 14.09 9.72
C ALA A 328 -14.43 13.41 10.81
N ARG A 329 -15.04 14.20 11.68
CA ARG A 329 -15.80 13.73 12.87
C ARG A 329 -17.28 14.05 12.72
N LEU A 330 -18.13 13.08 13.07
CA LEU A 330 -19.56 13.29 13.28
C LEU A 330 -19.92 12.84 14.68
N GLU A 331 -20.25 13.80 15.53
CA GLU A 331 -20.47 13.59 16.97
C GLU A 331 -21.66 12.65 17.24
N GLY A 332 -21.45 11.69 18.13
CA GLY A 332 -22.46 10.74 18.59
C GLY A 332 -23.55 11.40 19.43
N SER A 333 -24.78 10.88 19.38
CA SER A 333 -25.93 11.44 20.09
C SER A 333 -26.07 10.97 21.55
N GLU A 334 -25.44 9.84 21.91
CA GLU A 334 -25.56 9.23 23.25
C GLU A 334 -24.22 9.03 23.93
N TYR A 335 -23.19 8.64 23.15
CA TYR A 335 -21.84 8.33 23.63
C TYR A 335 -20.80 9.10 22.81
N PRO A 336 -20.73 10.45 22.91
CA PRO A 336 -19.85 11.27 22.06
C PRO A 336 -18.36 11.02 22.31
N ASP A 337 -18.00 10.51 23.50
CA ASP A 337 -16.61 10.18 23.85
C ASP A 337 -16.18 8.78 23.40
N GLU A 338 -17.11 7.95 22.89
CA GLU A 338 -16.80 6.65 22.32
C GLU A 338 -16.70 6.78 20.80
N TRP A 339 -15.52 6.46 20.23
CA TRP A 339 -15.24 6.64 18.82
C TRP A 339 -15.27 5.34 18.05
N VAL A 340 -15.85 5.40 16.84
CA VAL A 340 -15.70 4.39 15.81
C VAL A 340 -14.86 5.01 14.71
N ILE A 341 -13.62 4.55 14.58
CA ILE A 341 -12.66 5.11 13.62
C ILE A 341 -12.62 4.20 12.39
N ARG A 342 -12.73 4.80 11.22
CA ARG A 342 -12.56 4.17 9.93
C ARG A 342 -11.62 4.99 9.08
N GLY A 343 -10.52 4.39 8.62
CA GLY A 343 -9.54 5.06 7.80
C GLY A 343 -9.26 4.34 6.50
N ASN A 344 -8.75 5.11 5.55
CA ASN A 344 -8.13 4.66 4.30
C ASN A 344 -7.06 5.68 3.93
N HIS A 345 -5.97 5.26 3.32
CA HIS A 345 -4.99 6.22 2.85
C HIS A 345 -5.39 6.82 1.49
N TYR A 346 -4.71 7.92 1.12
CA TYR A 346 -4.96 8.61 -0.14
C TYR A 346 -3.69 8.96 -0.92
N ASP A 347 -2.50 8.78 -0.34
CA ASP A 347 -1.23 8.87 -1.04
C ASP A 347 -0.99 7.62 -1.90
N ALA A 348 -0.28 7.75 -3.01
CA ALA A 348 0.00 6.64 -3.91
C ALA A 348 1.39 6.73 -4.51
N TRP A 349 1.98 5.59 -4.94
CA TRP A 349 3.25 5.58 -5.67
C TRP A 349 3.14 6.24 -7.05
N ASN A 350 1.95 6.25 -7.63
CA ASN A 350 1.66 6.80 -8.95
C ASN A 350 0.23 7.37 -8.99
N HIS A 351 -0.64 6.88 -9.88
CA HIS A 351 -2.04 7.31 -9.99
C HIS A 351 -3.00 6.65 -8.99
N GLY A 352 -2.63 5.55 -8.37
CA GLY A 352 -3.30 4.96 -7.22
C GLY A 352 -4.75 4.50 -7.41
N ALA A 353 -5.19 4.13 -8.62
CA ALA A 353 -6.60 3.82 -8.85
C ALA A 353 -7.09 2.59 -8.06
N ALA A 354 -6.27 1.54 -7.98
CA ALA A 354 -6.57 0.35 -7.16
C ALA A 354 -6.15 0.57 -5.72
N ASP A 355 -4.92 1.01 -5.52
CA ASP A 355 -4.29 1.28 -4.24
C ASP A 355 -3.82 2.75 -4.21
N PRO A 356 -4.47 3.62 -3.41
CA PRO A 356 -5.54 3.35 -2.42
C PRO A 356 -6.94 3.81 -2.81
N ILE A 357 -7.13 4.49 -3.95
CA ILE A 357 -8.32 5.29 -4.23
C ILE A 357 -9.59 4.44 -4.30
N SER A 358 -9.51 3.15 -4.68
CA SER A 358 -10.68 2.26 -4.67
C SER A 358 -11.27 2.09 -3.26
N GLY A 359 -10.43 1.97 -2.23
CA GLY A 359 -10.85 1.92 -0.83
C GLY A 359 -11.33 3.27 -0.31
N LEU A 360 -10.62 4.35 -0.69
CA LEU A 360 -10.97 5.71 -0.29
C LEU A 360 -12.36 6.12 -0.78
N VAL A 361 -12.69 5.91 -2.06
CA VAL A 361 -14.01 6.27 -2.59
C VAL A 361 -15.14 5.46 -1.96
N ALA A 362 -14.87 4.21 -1.56
CA ALA A 362 -15.83 3.41 -0.80
C ALA A 362 -16.05 4.01 0.60
N MET A 363 -15.00 4.45 1.29
CA MET A 363 -15.10 5.16 2.57
C MET A 363 -15.85 6.49 2.42
N LEU A 364 -15.59 7.26 1.38
CA LEU A 364 -16.31 8.52 1.10
C LEU A 364 -17.81 8.28 0.84
N ALA A 365 -18.17 7.23 0.11
CA ALA A 365 -19.56 6.87 -0.14
C ALA A 365 -20.28 6.47 1.16
N GLU A 366 -19.60 5.73 2.05
CA GLU A 366 -20.08 5.44 3.39
C GLU A 366 -20.28 6.71 4.20
N ALA A 367 -19.26 7.59 4.27
CA ALA A 367 -19.31 8.85 5.03
C ALA A 367 -20.49 9.73 4.56
N LYS A 368 -20.68 9.88 3.24
CA LYS A 368 -21.81 10.60 2.67
C LYS A 368 -23.16 10.01 3.08
N SER A 369 -23.28 8.67 3.06
CA SER A 369 -24.51 7.98 3.44
C SER A 369 -24.82 8.13 4.93
N VAL A 370 -23.81 8.06 5.79
CA VAL A 370 -23.93 8.28 7.25
C VAL A 370 -24.36 9.71 7.56
N ALA A 371 -23.78 10.70 6.89
CA ALA A 371 -24.17 12.10 7.02
C ALA A 371 -25.64 12.32 6.61
N ALA A 372 -26.07 11.75 5.48
CA ALA A 372 -27.46 11.83 5.01
C ALA A 372 -28.45 11.20 6.00
N LEU A 373 -28.09 10.10 6.68
CA LEU A 373 -28.91 9.52 7.75
C LEU A 373 -29.00 10.47 8.96
N ALA A 374 -27.89 11.09 9.35
CA ALA A 374 -27.85 12.03 10.45
C ALA A 374 -28.73 13.28 10.18
N ASP A 375 -28.67 13.83 8.97
CA ASP A 375 -29.51 14.94 8.52
C ASP A 375 -31.00 14.58 8.51
N ALA A 376 -31.33 13.32 8.23
CA ALA A 376 -32.69 12.79 8.34
C ALA A 376 -33.12 12.45 9.78
N GLY A 377 -32.33 12.83 10.78
CA GLY A 377 -32.58 12.61 12.21
C GLY A 377 -32.21 11.24 12.75
N GLN A 378 -31.46 10.44 11.97
CA GLN A 378 -30.98 9.11 12.38
C GLN A 378 -29.49 9.22 12.80
N ARG A 379 -29.22 9.95 13.87
CA ARG A 379 -27.86 10.13 14.38
C ARG A 379 -27.32 8.84 14.99
N LEU A 380 -26.05 8.55 14.77
CA LEU A 380 -25.35 7.45 15.43
C LEU A 380 -25.26 7.68 16.93
N ALA A 381 -25.27 6.62 17.71
CA ALA A 381 -25.12 6.72 19.18
C ALA A 381 -23.68 7.16 19.55
N ARG A 382 -22.68 6.65 18.83
CA ARG A 382 -21.25 6.96 19.03
C ARG A 382 -20.75 7.93 17.98
N THR A 383 -19.69 8.64 18.31
CA THR A 383 -18.95 9.46 17.34
C THR A 383 -18.31 8.57 16.29
N VAL A 384 -18.51 8.90 15.02
CA VAL A 384 -17.74 8.29 13.92
C VAL A 384 -16.65 9.24 13.48
N VAL A 385 -15.47 8.68 13.25
CA VAL A 385 -14.28 9.39 12.73
C VAL A 385 -13.87 8.73 11.44
N TYR A 386 -13.94 9.48 10.34
CA TYR A 386 -13.34 9.07 9.06
C TYR A 386 -11.99 9.74 8.92
N ALA A 387 -10.97 8.94 8.63
CA ALA A 387 -9.61 9.41 8.50
C ALA A 387 -9.05 9.06 7.11
N ALA A 388 -8.61 10.07 6.36
CA ALA A 388 -7.84 9.86 5.15
C ALA A 388 -6.36 10.08 5.47
N TRP A 389 -5.61 8.98 5.48
CA TRP A 389 -4.21 8.94 5.89
C TRP A 389 -3.28 9.31 4.75
N ASP A 390 -2.25 10.10 5.04
CA ASP A 390 -1.15 10.39 4.13
C ASP A 390 0.06 9.50 4.41
N SER A 391 0.92 9.31 3.42
CA SER A 391 2.20 8.58 3.55
C SER A 391 2.08 7.16 4.11
N GLU A 392 1.02 6.45 3.78
CA GLU A 392 0.83 5.05 4.12
C GLU A 392 1.87 4.17 3.41
N GLU A 393 2.02 4.40 2.10
CA GLU A 393 2.84 3.62 1.18
C GLU A 393 4.31 3.52 1.62
N GLN A 394 4.79 4.52 2.35
CA GLN A 394 6.16 4.55 2.80
C GLN A 394 6.39 3.83 4.12
N GLY A 395 5.35 3.59 4.91
CA GLY A 395 5.53 2.88 6.18
C GLY A 395 4.41 3.08 7.19
N LEU A 396 3.15 3.19 6.74
CA LEU A 396 1.96 3.48 7.56
C LEU A 396 2.13 4.80 8.35
N ILE A 397 2.79 5.82 7.74
CA ILE A 397 3.34 6.93 8.51
C ILE A 397 2.20 7.77 9.09
N GLY A 398 1.31 8.35 8.29
CA GLY A 398 0.27 9.25 8.79
C GLY A 398 -0.57 8.63 9.89
N SER A 399 -1.09 7.43 9.66
CA SER A 399 -1.91 6.74 10.66
C SER A 399 -1.15 6.43 11.96
N THR A 400 0.14 6.14 11.88
CA THR A 400 0.98 5.89 13.07
C THR A 400 1.23 7.17 13.83
N GLU A 401 1.65 8.24 13.15
CA GLU A 401 1.90 9.55 13.76
C GLU A 401 0.65 10.10 14.45
N TRP A 402 -0.51 9.92 13.81
CA TRP A 402 -1.78 10.32 14.39
C TRP A 402 -2.10 9.54 15.68
N VAL A 403 -1.95 8.20 15.66
CA VAL A 403 -2.19 7.36 16.85
C VAL A 403 -1.22 7.71 17.97
N GLU A 404 0.05 7.93 17.67
CA GLU A 404 1.06 8.33 18.66
C GLU A 404 0.76 9.70 19.25
N GLN A 405 0.30 10.66 18.43
CA GLN A 405 -0.10 11.99 18.90
C GLN A 405 -1.34 11.95 19.80
N HIS A 406 -2.30 11.06 19.49
CA HIS A 406 -3.58 10.94 20.18
C HIS A 406 -3.67 9.78 21.17
N ALA A 407 -2.54 9.15 21.53
CA ALA A 407 -2.51 7.96 22.39
C ALA A 407 -3.30 8.15 23.71
N ALA A 408 -3.21 9.34 24.33
CA ALA A 408 -3.92 9.63 25.57
C ALA A 408 -5.45 9.74 25.41
N ASP A 409 -5.95 10.06 24.21
CA ASP A 409 -7.38 10.15 23.90
C ASP A 409 -7.93 8.77 23.51
N LEU A 410 -7.10 7.93 22.89
CA LEU A 410 -7.46 6.58 22.48
C LEU A 410 -7.47 5.57 23.63
N ASP A 411 -6.80 5.86 24.75
CA ASP A 411 -6.78 5.03 25.96
C ASP A 411 -8.05 5.19 26.83
N ARG A 412 -9.03 5.99 26.40
CA ARG A 412 -10.30 6.25 27.12
C ARG A 412 -11.43 5.38 26.58
#